data_035326c08b14dad1934aceb57d2ba3ef
#
_entry.id   035326c08b14dad1934aceb57d2ba3ef
#
_cell.length_a   1.000
_cell.length_b   1.000
_cell.length_c   1.000
_cell.angle_alpha   90.00
_cell.angle_beta   90.00
_cell.angle_gamma   90.00
#
_symmetry.space_group_name_H-M   'P 1'
#
loop_
_entity.id
_entity.type
_entity.pdbx_description
1 polymer ?
#
loop_
_entity_poly.entity_id
_entity_poly.type
_entity_poly.pdbx_seq_one_letter_code
_entity_poly.pdbx_strand_id
1 'polypeptide(L)'
;PRVLIFDIDSTLYTCPEYAHEQIDSQIRHWAALNGYSADGARNMIADFRRKWAADHNGQKISLGNLFTSFGVSNETRIEWRKTLFNPADYLHRDERLISSLTELSKKFYMMCVTNNPVEPARKTLEVIGISEFFPEIVGLDTCMASKPSKKILDKAIEKANEHFETQGVRASGEKITYSDCISIGDRYDIDLALAIELGMGGILVSGAEEVCNLTEILL
;
A
#
# COMPACT_ATOMS: atom_id res chain seq x y z
N PRO A 1 -20.66 -6.58 -1.54
CA PRO A 1 -19.22 -6.88 -1.54
C PRO A 1 -18.90 -7.92 -0.46
N ARG A 2 -17.86 -8.71 -0.70
CA ARG A 2 -17.40 -9.78 0.21
C ARG A 2 -15.96 -9.56 0.65
N VAL A 3 -15.22 -8.72 -0.06
CA VAL A 3 -13.80 -8.45 0.15
C VAL A 3 -13.56 -6.95 0.32
N LEU A 4 -12.84 -6.58 1.38
CA LEU A 4 -12.31 -5.24 1.56
C LEU A 4 -10.81 -5.27 1.27
N ILE A 5 -10.37 -4.44 0.34
CA ILE A 5 -8.97 -4.30 -0.07
C ILE A 5 -8.47 -2.96 0.42
N PHE A 6 -7.56 -2.99 1.40
CA PHE A 6 -7.01 -1.77 2.01
C PHE A 6 -5.64 -1.42 1.43
N ASP A 7 -5.40 -0.14 1.18
CA ASP A 7 -4.06 0.40 1.22
C ASP A 7 -3.55 0.43 2.66
N ILE A 8 -2.25 0.60 2.87
CA ILE A 8 -1.62 0.60 4.19
C ILE A 8 -1.15 2.01 4.57
N ASP A 9 -0.28 2.60 3.75
CA ASP A 9 0.41 3.84 4.08
C ASP A 9 -0.53 5.03 4.04
N SER A 10 -0.65 5.77 5.15
CA SER A 10 -1.60 6.87 5.32
C SER A 10 -3.09 6.47 5.23
N THR A 11 -3.38 5.18 5.19
CA THR A 11 -4.73 4.61 5.24
C THR A 11 -4.98 3.91 6.58
N LEU A 12 -4.21 2.86 6.91
CA LEU A 12 -4.33 2.11 8.15
C LEU A 12 -3.53 2.71 9.32
N TYR A 13 -2.77 3.73 9.08
CA TYR A 13 -2.13 4.59 10.08
C TYR A 13 -2.02 6.01 9.54
N THR A 14 -1.92 6.98 10.45
CA THR A 14 -1.68 8.39 10.11
C THR A 14 -0.45 8.87 10.88
N CYS A 15 0.71 8.80 10.24
CA CYS A 15 1.99 9.24 10.79
C CYS A 15 2.85 9.87 9.66
N PRO A 16 2.78 11.21 9.49
CA PRO A 16 3.56 11.90 8.46
C PRO A 16 5.06 11.68 8.58
N GLU A 17 5.57 11.56 9.79
CA GLU A 17 6.99 11.33 10.08
C GLU A 17 7.44 9.98 9.53
N TYR A 18 6.65 8.93 9.74
CA TYR A 18 6.95 7.60 9.20
C TYR A 18 6.84 7.57 7.67
N ALA A 19 5.80 8.18 7.11
CA ALA A 19 5.65 8.30 5.66
C ALA A 19 6.83 9.05 5.03
N HIS A 20 7.32 10.11 5.70
CA HIS A 20 8.52 10.84 5.27
C HIS A 20 9.78 9.98 5.36
N GLU A 21 10.00 9.28 6.48
CA GLU A 21 11.19 8.45 6.68
C GLU A 21 11.28 7.29 5.68
N GLN A 22 10.19 6.67 5.31
CA GLN A 22 10.17 5.63 4.27
C GLN A 22 10.73 6.13 2.93
N ILE A 23 10.58 7.42 2.63
CA ILE A 23 11.09 8.06 1.42
C ILE A 23 12.52 8.55 1.64
N ASP A 24 12.74 9.32 2.69
CA ASP A 24 13.99 10.04 2.93
C ASP A 24 15.16 9.12 3.29
N SER A 25 14.91 8.02 3.99
CA SER A 25 15.95 7.02 4.27
C SER A 25 16.56 6.42 3.00
N GLN A 26 15.74 6.15 1.98
CA GLN A 26 16.23 5.66 0.69
C GLN A 26 17.05 6.74 -0.05
N ILE A 27 16.65 8.02 0.05
CA ILE A 27 17.38 9.14 -0.54
C ILE A 27 18.76 9.29 0.12
N ARG A 28 18.81 9.29 1.46
CA ARG A 28 20.06 9.36 2.23
C ARG A 28 20.98 8.18 1.93
N HIS A 29 20.41 6.98 1.85
CA HIS A 29 21.19 5.78 1.55
C HIS A 29 21.79 5.83 0.13
N TRP A 30 21.00 6.19 -0.87
CA TRP A 30 21.47 6.39 -2.23
C TRP A 30 22.54 7.47 -2.31
N ALA A 31 22.37 8.57 -1.61
CA ALA A 31 23.35 9.66 -1.54
C ALA A 31 24.71 9.15 -1.02
N ALA A 32 24.69 8.43 0.09
CA ALA A 32 25.92 7.87 0.69
C ALA A 32 26.66 6.91 -0.26
N LEU A 33 25.91 6.05 -0.96
CA LEU A 33 26.50 5.12 -1.95
C LEU A 33 27.13 5.82 -3.15
N ASN A 34 26.67 7.02 -3.49
CA ASN A 34 27.10 7.76 -4.68
C ASN A 34 27.99 8.99 -4.35
N GLY A 35 28.40 9.16 -3.09
CA GLY A 35 29.30 10.25 -2.68
C GLY A 35 28.63 11.63 -2.60
N TYR A 36 27.31 11.69 -2.48
CA TYR A 36 26.55 12.93 -2.29
C TYR A 36 26.25 13.18 -0.82
N SER A 37 26.10 14.45 -0.44
CA SER A 37 25.43 14.78 0.82
C SER A 37 23.93 14.50 0.71
N ALA A 38 23.26 14.25 1.84
CA ALA A 38 21.81 14.04 1.89
C ALA A 38 21.03 15.22 1.27
N ASP A 39 21.43 16.45 1.61
CA ASP A 39 20.79 17.66 1.06
C ASP A 39 21.06 17.84 -0.44
N GLY A 40 22.27 17.51 -0.88
CA GLY A 40 22.62 17.51 -2.31
C GLY A 40 21.73 16.54 -3.10
N ALA A 41 21.51 15.34 -2.57
CA ALA A 41 20.63 14.34 -3.18
C ALA A 41 19.16 14.78 -3.18
N ARG A 42 18.66 15.34 -2.07
CA ARG A 42 17.28 15.90 -2.00
C ARG A 42 17.05 16.97 -3.05
N ASN A 43 18.00 17.91 -3.19
CA ASN A 43 17.94 18.97 -4.20
C ASN A 43 17.96 18.40 -5.62
N MET A 44 18.86 17.46 -5.91
CA MET A 44 18.95 16.80 -7.22
C MET A 44 17.64 16.09 -7.57
N ILE A 45 17.03 15.38 -6.62
CA ILE A 45 15.77 14.68 -6.80
C ILE A 45 14.63 15.69 -7.03
N ALA A 46 14.59 16.79 -6.29
CA ALA A 46 13.61 17.84 -6.47
C ALA A 46 13.71 18.49 -7.86
N ASP A 47 14.92 18.75 -8.32
CA ASP A 47 15.20 19.29 -9.66
C ASP A 47 14.78 18.32 -10.76
N PHE A 48 15.11 17.04 -10.61
CA PHE A 48 14.68 16.00 -11.53
C PHE A 48 13.15 15.91 -11.63
N ARG A 49 12.46 15.91 -10.49
CA ARG A 49 11.00 15.89 -10.44
C ARG A 49 10.35 17.10 -11.12
N ARG A 50 10.93 18.29 -10.94
CA ARG A 50 10.44 19.51 -11.62
C ARG A 50 10.58 19.40 -13.14
N LYS A 51 11.74 18.96 -13.63
CA LYS A 51 12.00 18.76 -15.08
C LYS A 51 11.06 17.70 -15.64
N TRP A 52 10.95 16.57 -14.95
CA TRP A 52 10.02 15.50 -15.36
C TRP A 52 8.59 16.01 -15.51
N ALA A 53 8.08 16.73 -14.52
CA ALA A 53 6.72 17.28 -14.56
C ALA A 53 6.53 18.25 -15.73
N ALA A 54 7.52 19.09 -16.02
CA ALA A 54 7.49 20.01 -17.17
C ALA A 54 7.38 19.24 -18.51
N ASP A 55 8.12 18.13 -18.65
CA ASP A 55 8.16 17.31 -19.86
C ASP A 55 6.94 16.35 -20.00
N HIS A 56 6.17 16.15 -18.92
CA HIS A 56 5.07 15.16 -18.84
C HIS A 56 3.74 15.78 -18.37
N ASN A 57 3.42 16.99 -18.84
CA ASN A 57 2.13 17.66 -18.58
C ASN A 57 1.76 17.77 -17.08
N GLY A 58 2.75 18.01 -16.23
CA GLY A 58 2.55 18.14 -14.77
C GLY A 58 2.47 16.81 -14.00
N GLN A 59 2.63 15.68 -14.67
CA GLN A 59 2.61 14.38 -13.99
C GLN A 59 3.78 14.24 -13.00
N LYS A 60 3.50 13.61 -11.86
CA LYS A 60 4.53 13.35 -10.83
C LYS A 60 5.18 12.00 -11.08
N ILE A 61 6.52 11.96 -11.03
CA ILE A 61 7.24 10.69 -11.01
C ILE A 61 7.35 10.14 -9.59
N SER A 62 7.04 8.86 -9.40
CA SER A 62 7.24 8.18 -8.12
C SER A 62 8.73 8.09 -7.78
N LEU A 63 9.08 7.99 -6.48
CA LEU A 63 10.47 7.77 -6.05
C LEU A 63 11.05 6.49 -6.69
N GLY A 64 10.23 5.46 -6.82
CA GLY A 64 10.64 4.21 -7.44
C GLY A 64 11.08 4.38 -8.89
N ASN A 65 10.26 5.03 -9.71
CA ASN A 65 10.59 5.27 -11.12
C ASN A 65 11.78 6.22 -11.26
N LEU A 66 11.90 7.21 -10.37
CA LEU A 66 13.05 8.09 -10.32
C LEU A 66 14.35 7.31 -10.05
N PHE A 67 14.37 6.44 -9.05
CA PHE A 67 15.53 5.60 -8.77
C PHE A 67 15.84 4.61 -9.91
N THR A 68 14.84 4.12 -10.61
CA THR A 68 15.05 3.33 -11.83
C THR A 68 15.79 4.15 -12.90
N SER A 69 15.43 5.44 -13.06
CA SER A 69 16.15 6.35 -13.97
C SER A 69 17.60 6.62 -13.51
N PHE A 70 17.90 6.44 -12.23
CA PHE A 70 19.25 6.52 -11.66
C PHE A 70 19.99 5.17 -11.65
N GLY A 71 19.44 4.14 -12.28
CA GLY A 71 20.05 2.81 -12.39
C GLY A 71 19.88 1.90 -11.18
N VAL A 72 19.00 2.26 -10.22
CA VAL A 72 18.71 1.41 -9.05
C VAL A 72 17.64 0.39 -9.42
N SER A 73 17.96 -0.88 -9.29
CA SER A 73 17.01 -1.97 -9.60
C SER A 73 15.83 -2.06 -8.61
N ASN A 74 14.77 -2.74 -9.02
CA ASN A 74 13.62 -2.99 -8.14
C ASN A 74 14.02 -3.84 -6.93
N GLU A 75 14.86 -4.86 -7.14
CA GLU A 75 15.37 -5.76 -6.10
C GLU A 75 16.16 -4.98 -5.04
N THR A 76 17.05 -4.08 -5.48
CA THR A 76 17.82 -3.22 -4.58
C THR A 76 16.90 -2.33 -3.74
N ARG A 77 15.87 -1.74 -4.34
CA ARG A 77 14.92 -0.89 -3.62
C ARG A 77 14.03 -1.68 -2.64
N ILE A 78 13.67 -2.91 -2.99
CA ILE A 78 12.96 -3.83 -2.08
C ILE A 78 13.83 -4.08 -0.85
N GLU A 79 15.13 -4.37 -1.03
CA GLU A 79 16.06 -4.62 0.07
C GLU A 79 16.26 -3.38 0.95
N TRP A 80 16.37 -2.19 0.36
CA TRP A 80 16.43 -0.95 1.13
C TRP A 80 15.22 -0.74 2.01
N ARG A 81 14.01 -1.01 1.50
CA ARG A 81 12.78 -0.89 2.27
C ARG A 81 12.66 -1.89 3.42
N LYS A 82 13.34 -3.03 3.33
CA LYS A 82 13.39 -4.02 4.42
C LYS A 82 14.32 -3.60 5.55
N THR A 83 15.36 -2.79 5.26
CA THR A 83 16.48 -2.58 6.17
C THR A 83 16.66 -1.16 6.66
N LEU A 84 16.18 -0.14 5.93
CA LEU A 84 16.53 1.25 6.21
C LEU A 84 15.65 1.95 7.26
N PHE A 85 14.50 1.40 7.59
CA PHE A 85 13.59 1.99 8.58
C PHE A 85 12.85 0.90 9.36
N ASN A 86 12.41 1.26 10.56
CA ASN A 86 11.67 0.35 11.43
C ASN A 86 10.35 1.03 11.84
N PRO A 87 9.19 0.44 11.53
CA PRO A 87 7.89 1.03 11.89
C PRO A 87 7.73 1.23 13.40
N ALA A 88 8.35 0.41 14.25
CA ALA A 88 8.24 0.51 15.70
C ALA A 88 8.86 1.81 16.29
N ASP A 89 9.69 2.51 15.52
CA ASP A 89 10.26 3.80 15.94
C ASP A 89 9.25 4.95 15.81
N TYR A 90 8.15 4.73 15.08
CA TYR A 90 7.17 5.77 14.70
C TYR A 90 5.74 5.42 15.05
N LEU A 91 5.38 4.14 15.01
CA LEU A 91 4.02 3.66 15.11
C LEU A 91 3.82 2.89 16.41
N HIS A 92 2.58 2.89 16.88
CA HIS A 92 2.15 2.18 18.08
C HIS A 92 0.86 1.44 17.82
N ARG A 93 0.55 0.48 18.67
CA ARG A 93 -0.70 -0.26 18.65
C ARG A 93 -1.91 0.67 18.73
N ASP A 94 -2.91 0.44 17.87
CA ASP A 94 -4.13 1.26 17.77
C ASP A 94 -5.37 0.43 18.14
N GLU A 95 -5.82 0.57 19.39
CA GLU A 95 -6.95 -0.20 19.92
C GLU A 95 -8.29 0.19 19.27
N ARG A 96 -8.45 1.45 18.82
CA ARG A 96 -9.67 1.89 18.13
C ARG A 96 -9.78 1.25 16.76
N LEU A 97 -8.68 1.23 16.01
CA LEU A 97 -8.60 0.56 14.71
C LEU A 97 -8.82 -0.95 14.85
N ILE A 98 -8.18 -1.60 15.84
CA ILE A 98 -8.37 -3.02 16.15
C ILE A 98 -9.85 -3.33 16.39
N SER A 99 -10.53 -2.53 17.22
CA SER A 99 -11.95 -2.71 17.51
C SER A 99 -12.80 -2.63 16.24
N SER A 100 -12.58 -1.62 15.40
CA SER A 100 -13.32 -1.44 14.14
C SER A 100 -13.08 -2.57 13.15
N LEU A 101 -11.83 -2.99 12.97
CA LEU A 101 -11.49 -4.10 12.08
C LEU A 101 -12.03 -5.44 12.62
N THR A 102 -12.13 -5.62 13.93
CA THR A 102 -12.77 -6.79 14.54
C THR A 102 -14.25 -6.88 14.13
N GLU A 103 -14.99 -5.78 14.14
CA GLU A 103 -16.39 -5.79 13.69
C GLU A 103 -16.51 -6.04 12.18
N LEU A 104 -15.67 -5.41 11.37
CA LEU A 104 -15.67 -5.61 9.92
C LEU A 104 -15.31 -7.05 9.54
N SER A 105 -14.37 -7.69 10.24
CA SER A 105 -13.92 -9.06 9.96
C SER A 105 -15.02 -10.11 10.15
N LYS A 106 -16.09 -9.80 10.90
CA LYS A 106 -17.25 -10.70 11.06
C LYS A 106 -18.09 -10.83 9.78
N LYS A 107 -18.00 -9.86 8.86
CA LYS A 107 -18.78 -9.82 7.61
C LYS A 107 -17.93 -9.87 6.34
N PHE A 108 -16.69 -9.43 6.41
CA PHE A 108 -15.84 -9.26 5.24
C PHE A 108 -14.52 -10.01 5.38
N TYR A 109 -14.06 -10.61 4.30
CA TYR A 109 -12.67 -10.96 4.15
C TYR A 109 -11.87 -9.68 3.87
N MET A 110 -10.79 -9.46 4.61
CA MET A 110 -9.95 -8.27 4.49
C MET A 110 -8.54 -8.64 4.03
N MET A 111 -8.00 -7.87 3.11
CA MET A 111 -6.64 -8.00 2.62
C MET A 111 -6.03 -6.65 2.31
N CYS A 112 -4.71 -6.61 2.14
CA CYS A 112 -4.01 -5.38 1.76
C CYS A 112 -3.45 -5.45 0.34
N VAL A 113 -3.48 -4.29 -0.36
CA VAL A 113 -2.74 -4.04 -1.60
C VAL A 113 -1.91 -2.78 -1.42
N THR A 114 -0.58 -2.91 -1.44
CA THR A 114 0.35 -1.82 -1.14
C THR A 114 1.47 -1.67 -2.16
N ASN A 115 2.00 -0.46 -2.30
CA ASN A 115 3.21 -0.19 -3.08
C ASN A 115 4.50 -0.47 -2.31
N ASN A 116 4.40 -0.94 -1.06
CA ASN A 116 5.52 -1.46 -0.30
C ASN A 116 5.75 -2.96 -0.59
N PRO A 117 6.96 -3.48 -0.37
CA PRO A 117 7.18 -4.92 -0.30
C PRO A 117 6.39 -5.56 0.86
N VAL A 118 6.06 -6.84 0.72
CA VAL A 118 5.21 -7.57 1.68
C VAL A 118 5.80 -7.58 3.09
N GLU A 119 7.11 -7.81 3.24
CA GLU A 119 7.75 -7.91 4.55
C GLU A 119 7.70 -6.61 5.35
N PRO A 120 8.11 -5.41 4.84
CA PRO A 120 7.93 -4.14 5.54
C PRO A 120 6.47 -3.82 5.83
N ALA A 121 5.57 -4.13 4.89
CA ALA A 121 4.13 -3.95 5.07
C ALA A 121 3.61 -4.79 6.26
N ARG A 122 3.99 -6.06 6.33
CA ARG A 122 3.64 -6.97 7.44
C ARG A 122 4.13 -6.44 8.78
N LYS A 123 5.39 -6.00 8.87
CA LYS A 123 5.95 -5.39 10.07
C LYS A 123 5.17 -4.15 10.52
N THR A 124 4.73 -3.31 9.59
CA THR A 124 3.88 -2.16 9.90
C THR A 124 2.56 -2.59 10.54
N LEU A 125 1.86 -3.57 9.94
CA LEU A 125 0.60 -4.09 10.48
C LEU A 125 0.78 -4.77 11.86
N GLU A 126 1.89 -5.44 12.09
CA GLU A 126 2.24 -6.05 13.39
C GLU A 126 2.43 -5.00 14.47
N VAL A 127 3.17 -3.93 14.19
CA VAL A 127 3.41 -2.84 15.15
C VAL A 127 2.11 -2.13 15.57
N ILE A 128 1.22 -1.86 14.63
CA ILE A 128 -0.07 -1.25 14.94
C ILE A 128 -1.11 -2.25 15.48
N GLY A 129 -0.78 -3.55 15.51
CA GLY A 129 -1.56 -4.60 16.16
C GLY A 129 -2.72 -5.14 15.34
N ILE A 130 -2.67 -5.04 14.02
CA ILE A 130 -3.80 -5.41 13.12
C ILE A 130 -3.43 -6.49 12.09
N SER A 131 -2.24 -7.08 12.18
CA SER A 131 -1.73 -8.04 11.19
C SER A 131 -2.66 -9.27 11.02
N GLU A 132 -3.34 -9.68 12.08
CA GLU A 132 -4.25 -10.83 12.06
C GLU A 132 -5.48 -10.65 11.17
N PHE A 133 -5.91 -9.39 10.95
CA PHE A 133 -7.06 -9.08 10.09
C PHE A 133 -6.74 -9.15 8.60
N PHE A 134 -5.45 -9.19 8.24
CA PHE A 134 -4.97 -9.17 6.86
C PHE A 134 -4.09 -10.38 6.56
N PRO A 135 -4.68 -11.56 6.40
CA PRO A 135 -3.91 -12.79 6.10
C PRO A 135 -3.15 -12.68 4.79
N GLU A 136 -3.69 -11.95 3.81
CA GLU A 136 -3.03 -11.72 2.52
C GLU A 136 -2.62 -10.26 2.35
N ILE A 137 -1.37 -10.06 1.93
CA ILE A 137 -0.82 -8.78 1.50
C ILE A 137 -0.27 -8.95 0.08
N VAL A 138 -0.79 -8.17 -0.84
CA VAL A 138 -0.24 -8.07 -2.19
C VAL A 138 0.62 -6.81 -2.25
N GLY A 139 1.93 -7.00 -2.22
CA GLY A 139 2.92 -5.93 -2.25
C GLY A 139 3.60 -5.78 -3.61
N LEU A 140 4.49 -4.78 -3.71
CA LEU A 140 5.31 -4.53 -4.88
C LEU A 140 6.03 -5.79 -5.38
N ASP A 141 6.57 -6.59 -4.47
CA ASP A 141 7.36 -7.79 -4.73
C ASP A 141 6.50 -9.03 -5.05
N THR A 142 5.20 -8.99 -4.81
CA THR A 142 4.30 -10.12 -5.13
C THR A 142 4.19 -10.35 -6.64
N CYS A 143 4.14 -9.30 -7.42
CA CYS A 143 4.02 -9.40 -8.88
C CYS A 143 4.90 -8.38 -9.65
N MET A 144 5.86 -7.73 -8.96
CA MET A 144 6.73 -6.69 -9.50
C MET A 144 5.93 -5.57 -10.20
N ALA A 145 4.83 -5.17 -9.55
CA ALA A 145 3.95 -4.10 -10.01
C ALA A 145 3.46 -3.26 -8.82
N SER A 146 3.17 -2.00 -9.07
CA SER A 146 2.65 -1.05 -8.10
C SER A 146 1.32 -0.45 -8.56
N LYS A 147 0.50 0.03 -7.62
CA LYS A 147 -0.71 0.82 -7.92
C LYS A 147 -0.33 2.14 -8.60
N PRO A 148 -1.14 2.64 -9.55
CA PRO A 148 -2.28 1.97 -10.15
C PRO A 148 -1.83 1.00 -11.26
N SER A 149 -2.15 -0.27 -11.14
CA SER A 149 -1.87 -1.27 -12.17
C SER A 149 -2.89 -2.39 -12.09
N LYS A 150 -3.46 -2.76 -13.24
CA LYS A 150 -4.37 -3.91 -13.32
C LYS A 150 -3.71 -5.19 -12.81
N LYS A 151 -2.41 -5.38 -13.06
CA LYS A 151 -1.66 -6.58 -12.65
C LYS A 151 -1.69 -6.83 -11.15
N ILE A 152 -1.54 -5.77 -10.32
CA ILE A 152 -1.57 -5.93 -8.86
C ILE A 152 -3.00 -6.18 -8.36
N LEU A 153 -4.01 -5.60 -9.01
CA LEU A 153 -5.42 -5.85 -8.68
C LEU A 153 -5.87 -7.26 -9.12
N ASP A 154 -5.46 -7.73 -10.29
CA ASP A 154 -5.68 -9.13 -10.73
C ASP A 154 -5.08 -10.11 -9.71
N LYS A 155 -3.87 -9.82 -9.20
CA LYS A 155 -3.23 -10.64 -8.18
C LYS A 155 -3.99 -10.65 -6.86
N ALA A 156 -4.58 -9.52 -6.47
CA ALA A 156 -5.44 -9.46 -5.28
C ALA A 156 -6.70 -10.33 -5.45
N ILE A 157 -7.35 -10.29 -6.61
CA ILE A 157 -8.51 -11.13 -6.92
C ILE A 157 -8.12 -12.63 -6.93
N GLU A 158 -6.98 -12.98 -7.50
CA GLU A 158 -6.44 -14.36 -7.48
C GLU A 158 -6.26 -14.83 -6.03
N LYS A 159 -5.60 -14.04 -5.18
CA LYS A 159 -5.37 -14.36 -3.76
C LYS A 159 -6.67 -14.49 -2.96
N ALA A 160 -7.63 -13.61 -3.20
CA ALA A 160 -8.94 -13.73 -2.58
C ALA A 160 -9.64 -15.04 -2.98
N ASN A 161 -9.57 -15.44 -4.25
CA ASN A 161 -10.13 -16.71 -4.70
C ASN A 161 -9.43 -17.91 -4.05
N GLU A 162 -8.09 -17.93 -3.99
CA GLU A 162 -7.32 -18.98 -3.31
C GLU A 162 -7.76 -19.12 -1.83
N HIS A 163 -7.97 -18.00 -1.13
CA HIS A 163 -8.43 -18.01 0.27
C HIS A 163 -9.80 -18.69 0.38
N PHE A 164 -10.78 -18.29 -0.41
CA PHE A 164 -12.14 -18.82 -0.34
C PHE A 164 -12.23 -20.30 -0.77
N GLU A 165 -11.38 -20.73 -1.69
CA GLU A 165 -11.25 -22.15 -2.07
C GLU A 165 -10.71 -23.00 -0.92
N THR A 166 -9.67 -22.53 -0.23
CA THR A 166 -9.05 -23.26 0.89
C THR A 166 -9.95 -23.36 2.11
N GLN A 167 -10.80 -22.38 2.35
CA GLN A 167 -11.72 -22.36 3.49
C GLN A 167 -13.00 -23.20 3.25
N GLY A 168 -13.21 -23.70 2.03
CA GLY A 168 -14.42 -24.48 1.71
C GLY A 168 -15.74 -23.72 1.86
N VAL A 169 -15.68 -22.38 1.90
CA VAL A 169 -16.81 -21.51 2.21
C VAL A 169 -17.75 -21.32 1.01
N ARG A 170 -17.43 -21.93 -0.15
CA ARG A 170 -18.16 -21.72 -1.41
C ARG A 170 -18.76 -22.98 -1.98
N ALA A 171 -19.94 -22.81 -2.60
CA ALA A 171 -20.42 -23.78 -3.58
C ALA A 171 -19.40 -23.85 -4.74
N SER A 172 -19.11 -25.06 -5.22
CA SER A 172 -18.10 -25.26 -6.27
C SER A 172 -18.45 -24.42 -7.51
N GLY A 173 -17.54 -23.49 -7.87
CA GLY A 173 -17.62 -22.71 -9.10
C GLY A 173 -17.87 -21.20 -8.94
N GLU A 174 -18.22 -20.69 -7.77
CA GLU A 174 -18.43 -19.26 -7.54
C GLU A 174 -17.10 -18.53 -7.28
N LYS A 175 -16.66 -17.64 -8.18
CA LYS A 175 -15.40 -16.89 -8.05
C LYS A 175 -15.62 -15.47 -7.56
N ILE A 176 -14.66 -14.94 -6.78
CA ILE A 176 -14.55 -13.51 -6.50
C ILE A 176 -14.22 -12.80 -7.81
N THR A 177 -14.94 -11.72 -8.06
CA THR A 177 -14.72 -10.78 -9.15
C THR A 177 -14.49 -9.39 -8.59
N TYR A 178 -14.16 -8.43 -9.45
CA TYR A 178 -13.99 -7.04 -9.02
C TYR A 178 -15.24 -6.49 -8.33
N SER A 179 -16.45 -6.84 -8.81
CA SER A 179 -17.72 -6.37 -8.23
C SER A 179 -18.00 -6.88 -6.81
N ASP A 180 -17.28 -7.91 -6.35
CA ASP A 180 -17.34 -8.41 -4.98
C ASP A 180 -16.43 -7.64 -4.02
N CYS A 181 -15.62 -6.71 -4.51
CA CYS A 181 -14.56 -6.03 -3.78
C CYS A 181 -14.84 -4.53 -3.60
N ILE A 182 -14.37 -3.98 -2.47
CA ILE A 182 -14.26 -2.54 -2.25
C ILE A 182 -12.78 -2.21 -2.04
N SER A 183 -12.23 -1.28 -2.82
CA SER A 183 -10.91 -0.69 -2.60
C SER A 183 -11.02 0.49 -1.63
N ILE A 184 -10.15 0.55 -0.63
CA ILE A 184 -10.12 1.56 0.43
C ILE A 184 -8.71 2.13 0.49
N GLY A 185 -8.55 3.43 0.33
CA GLY A 185 -7.24 4.07 0.31
C GLY A 185 -7.32 5.59 0.42
N ASP A 186 -6.15 6.24 0.59
CA ASP A 186 -6.03 7.68 0.81
C ASP A 186 -5.85 8.49 -0.48
N ARG A 187 -5.52 7.84 -1.61
CA ARG A 187 -5.27 8.51 -2.88
C ARG A 187 -6.18 8.00 -3.98
N TYR A 188 -7.08 8.86 -4.44
CA TYR A 188 -8.03 8.50 -5.48
C TYR A 188 -7.37 7.95 -6.76
N ASP A 189 -6.34 8.63 -7.26
CA ASP A 189 -5.63 8.30 -8.52
C ASP A 189 -4.79 7.01 -8.42
N ILE A 190 -4.40 6.62 -7.23
CA ILE A 190 -3.55 5.44 -6.98
C ILE A 190 -4.36 4.23 -6.54
N ASP A 191 -5.29 4.44 -5.60
CA ASP A 191 -5.96 3.35 -4.89
C ASP A 191 -7.34 3.03 -5.46
N LEU A 192 -8.04 4.04 -6.00
CA LEU A 192 -9.46 3.92 -6.31
C LEU A 192 -9.80 4.00 -7.80
N ALA A 193 -9.22 4.94 -8.54
CA ALA A 193 -9.67 5.25 -9.92
C ALA A 193 -9.69 4.00 -10.81
N LEU A 194 -8.58 3.26 -10.89
CA LEU A 194 -8.51 2.04 -11.68
C LEU A 194 -9.39 0.91 -11.10
N ALA A 195 -9.47 0.80 -9.78
CA ALA A 195 -10.31 -0.20 -9.12
C ALA A 195 -11.79 0.00 -9.48
N ILE A 196 -12.27 1.25 -9.44
CA ILE A 196 -13.64 1.63 -9.84
C ILE A 196 -13.87 1.37 -11.34
N GLU A 197 -12.91 1.73 -12.20
CA GLU A 197 -13.00 1.46 -13.64
C GLU A 197 -13.14 -0.05 -13.93
N LEU A 198 -12.49 -0.90 -13.13
CA LEU A 198 -12.59 -2.35 -13.25
C LEU A 198 -13.86 -2.94 -12.61
N GLY A 199 -14.68 -2.13 -11.96
CA GLY A 199 -15.97 -2.54 -11.38
C GLY A 199 -15.96 -2.82 -9.88
N MET A 200 -14.90 -2.45 -9.14
CA MET A 200 -14.89 -2.46 -7.68
C MET A 200 -15.70 -1.30 -7.10
N GLY A 201 -16.18 -1.43 -5.85
CA GLY A 201 -16.51 -0.27 -5.05
C GLY A 201 -15.24 0.50 -4.63
N GLY A 202 -15.39 1.79 -4.29
CA GLY A 202 -14.26 2.60 -3.82
C GLY A 202 -14.66 3.45 -2.61
N ILE A 203 -13.81 3.49 -1.58
CA ILE A 203 -13.95 4.38 -0.42
C ILE A 203 -12.66 5.15 -0.26
N LEU A 204 -12.73 6.47 -0.43
CA LEU A 204 -11.62 7.37 -0.16
C LEU A 204 -11.63 7.72 1.34
N VAL A 205 -10.48 7.57 1.98
CA VAL A 205 -10.29 7.93 3.40
C VAL A 205 -9.10 8.88 3.54
N SER A 206 -9.12 9.74 4.55
CA SER A 206 -8.02 10.66 4.85
C SER A 206 -7.02 10.09 5.86
N GLY A 207 -7.23 8.84 6.33
CA GLY A 207 -6.36 8.15 7.28
C GLY A 207 -7.10 7.18 8.18
N ALA A 208 -6.40 6.68 9.19
CA ALA A 208 -6.88 5.63 10.09
C ALA A 208 -8.18 5.99 10.85
N GLU A 209 -8.39 7.26 11.18
CA GLU A 209 -9.61 7.69 11.87
C GLU A 209 -10.86 7.44 11.04
N GLU A 210 -10.82 7.70 9.72
CA GLU A 210 -11.96 7.42 8.84
C GLU A 210 -12.13 5.92 8.59
N VAL A 211 -11.04 5.14 8.59
CA VAL A 211 -11.14 3.68 8.56
C VAL A 211 -11.87 3.15 9.79
N CYS A 212 -11.65 3.73 10.98
CA CYS A 212 -12.39 3.37 12.18
C CYS A 212 -13.90 3.60 12.04
N ASN A 213 -14.33 4.55 11.24
CA ASN A 213 -15.75 4.87 11.04
C ASN A 213 -16.42 4.02 9.93
N LEU A 214 -15.68 3.15 9.23
CA LEU A 214 -16.25 2.29 8.18
C LEU A 214 -17.31 1.32 8.69
N THR A 215 -17.32 0.99 9.98
CA THR A 215 -18.38 0.20 10.61
C THR A 215 -19.75 0.87 10.49
N GLU A 216 -19.83 2.19 10.54
CA GLU A 216 -21.07 2.96 10.40
C GLU A 216 -21.61 2.96 8.96
N ILE A 217 -20.74 2.71 7.98
CA ILE A 217 -21.07 2.77 6.55
C ILE A 217 -21.35 1.36 5.99
N LEU A 218 -20.63 0.34 6.48
CA LEU A 218 -20.60 -0.99 5.89
C LEU A 218 -21.41 -2.04 6.67
N LEU A 219 -21.73 -1.79 7.95
CA LEU A 219 -22.47 -2.71 8.81
C LEU A 219 -23.92 -2.32 9.04
#